data_1bfc08db17ba713a35762e7081ba3698
#
_entry.id   1bfc08db17ba713a35762e7081ba3698
#
_cell.length_a   1.000
_cell.length_b   1.000
_cell.length_c   1.000
_cell.angle_alpha   90.00
_cell.angle_beta   90.00
_cell.angle_gamma   90.00
#
_symmetry.space_group_name_H-M   'P 1'
#
loop_
_entity.id
_entity.type
_entity.pdbx_description
1 polymer ?
#
loop_
_entity_poly.entity_id
_entity_poly.type
_entity_poly.pdbx_seq_one_letter_code
_entity_poly.pdbx_strand_id
1 'polypeptide(L)'
;MQNIAPVILCGGSGTRLWPLSRETYPKQFVDMGKGRTLFKDTLLRARRAPNSLEPTVICNEDHRFYVTAALYECDIRATILLEPAPRNTAPAIALAALSLMDDGADPLMLVLPSDHAISDEDAFFKGVESAAALAEQGHIVTFGITPASPETGFGYIEQGDVLGGGFRASAVGAQRGTDEDSMRNDMACPTQPQSLSVEPPVNGFRVARFVEKPDAVTARTMLDQGGFLWNSGMFLLRASVYLKELERFAPEIHAACRAAWEGHTADGAFCRPDATAFLASPSDSIDYAVMEQTDHAAVVPLSTGWSDLGSWEALYQAEQADDSGNVCHGDIMTQDTENCYFNAQHRLVTAIGVRGLVVVETRDAVLVAPRERVQDVKAIVGRLQCAQRPESRQHPLVYRPWGSYETLVMDGRFQVKRIAVNPGAELSLQMHHHRAEHWVVVSGTAEVTNGDEVRLFTENQSTYIPVGTRHRLKNPGVIPLVLIEIQSGAYLGEDDIVRFADVYGREEKTEKP
;
A
#
# COMPACT_ATOMS: atom_id res chain seq x y z
N MET A 1 11.06 -4.94 24.94
CA MET A 1 10.08 -4.92 23.80
C MET A 1 10.38 -6.09 22.88
N GLN A 2 9.37 -6.84 22.52
CA GLN A 2 9.47 -7.93 21.54
C GLN A 2 9.75 -7.37 20.14
N ASN A 3 10.21 -8.25 19.24
CA ASN A 3 10.37 -7.91 17.84
C ASN A 3 9.00 -7.68 17.17
N ILE A 4 8.91 -6.61 16.39
CA ILE A 4 7.72 -6.26 15.62
C ILE A 4 7.96 -6.63 14.17
N ALA A 5 7.11 -7.48 13.59
CA ALA A 5 7.11 -7.85 12.19
C ALA A 5 6.09 -6.97 11.43
N PRO A 6 6.54 -6.01 10.60
CA PRO A 6 5.61 -5.24 9.78
C PRO A 6 4.98 -6.14 8.71
N VAL A 7 3.65 -6.05 8.58
CA VAL A 7 2.86 -6.76 7.57
C VAL A 7 2.16 -5.69 6.74
N ILE A 8 2.54 -5.53 5.48
CA ILE A 8 2.04 -4.48 4.61
C ILE A 8 1.02 -5.07 3.63
N LEU A 9 -0.23 -4.61 3.72
CA LEU A 9 -1.32 -5.06 2.88
C LEU A 9 -1.39 -4.19 1.61
N CYS A 10 -1.03 -4.75 0.47
CA CYS A 10 -1.08 -4.10 -0.85
C CYS A 10 -2.33 -4.50 -1.64
N GLY A 11 -3.49 -4.51 -0.98
CA GLY A 11 -4.79 -4.78 -1.60
C GLY A 11 -5.47 -3.53 -2.17
N GLY A 12 -6.59 -3.74 -2.84
CA GLY A 12 -7.47 -2.70 -3.36
C GLY A 12 -7.10 -2.20 -4.76
N SER A 13 -8.11 -1.89 -5.58
CA SER A 13 -7.94 -1.37 -6.95
C SER A 13 -7.82 0.15 -7.02
N GLY A 14 -8.16 0.87 -5.94
CA GLY A 14 -8.00 2.33 -5.84
C GLY A 14 -8.69 3.18 -6.92
N THR A 15 -9.71 2.67 -7.62
CA THR A 15 -10.33 3.28 -8.80
C THR A 15 -10.97 4.66 -8.58
N ARG A 16 -11.12 5.09 -7.33
CA ARG A 16 -11.66 6.42 -6.98
C ARG A 16 -10.74 7.57 -7.38
N LEU A 17 -9.45 7.30 -7.59
CA LEU A 17 -8.47 8.29 -8.05
C LEU A 17 -8.20 8.18 -9.56
N TRP A 18 -9.14 7.58 -10.31
CA TRP A 18 -9.09 7.65 -11.78
C TRP A 18 -9.01 9.13 -12.22
N PRO A 19 -8.18 9.49 -13.20
CA PRO A 19 -7.41 8.66 -14.12
C PRO A 19 -5.99 8.30 -13.67
N LEU A 20 -5.51 8.73 -12.49
CA LEU A 20 -4.18 8.34 -12.02
C LEU A 20 -4.13 6.87 -11.64
N SER A 21 -5.07 6.41 -10.81
CA SER A 21 -5.17 5.00 -10.46
C SER A 21 -5.96 4.20 -11.49
N ARG A 22 -5.59 2.95 -11.67
CA ARG A 22 -6.23 1.98 -12.57
C ARG A 22 -6.36 0.64 -11.85
N GLU A 23 -7.13 -0.29 -12.41
CA GLU A 23 -7.25 -1.63 -11.85
C GLU A 23 -5.90 -2.33 -11.67
N THR A 24 -5.02 -2.26 -12.69
CA THR A 24 -3.65 -2.81 -12.62
C THR A 24 -2.60 -1.83 -12.11
N TYR A 25 -2.97 -0.60 -11.76
CA TYR A 25 -2.08 0.41 -11.20
C TYR A 25 -2.80 1.15 -10.06
N PRO A 26 -2.98 0.50 -8.91
CA PRO A 26 -3.73 1.08 -7.81
C PRO A 26 -3.00 2.23 -7.11
N LYS A 27 -3.76 3.03 -6.35
CA LYS A 27 -3.34 4.32 -5.78
C LYS A 27 -2.05 4.28 -4.97
N GLN A 28 -1.78 3.18 -4.26
CA GLN A 28 -0.59 3.03 -3.43
C GLN A 28 0.72 3.10 -4.21
N PHE A 29 0.69 2.80 -5.52
CA PHE A 29 1.85 2.87 -6.40
C PHE A 29 1.90 4.14 -7.25
N VAL A 30 0.88 4.99 -7.18
CA VAL A 30 0.81 6.25 -7.93
C VAL A 30 1.64 7.32 -7.23
N ASP A 31 2.46 8.04 -8.01
CA ASP A 31 3.09 9.27 -7.54
C ASP A 31 2.07 10.41 -7.56
N MET A 32 1.77 10.93 -6.39
CA MET A 32 0.82 12.04 -6.21
C MET A 32 1.47 13.42 -6.43
N GLY A 33 2.59 13.49 -7.16
CA GLY A 33 3.29 14.75 -7.44
C GLY A 33 4.38 15.11 -6.42
N LYS A 34 4.75 14.17 -5.54
CA LYS A 34 5.79 14.37 -4.50
C LYS A 34 7.08 13.58 -4.77
N GLY A 35 7.19 12.90 -5.92
CA GLY A 35 8.30 12.01 -6.24
C GLY A 35 8.33 10.71 -5.41
N ARG A 36 7.28 10.44 -4.62
CA ARG A 36 7.14 9.25 -3.79
C ARG A 36 5.73 8.70 -3.85
N THR A 37 5.59 7.42 -3.58
CA THR A 37 4.29 6.73 -3.53
C THR A 37 3.91 6.38 -2.10
N LEU A 38 2.62 6.23 -1.81
CA LEU A 38 2.13 5.84 -0.48
C LEU A 38 2.73 4.51 -0.01
N PHE A 39 2.94 3.58 -0.94
CA PHE A 39 3.59 2.31 -0.62
C PHE A 39 5.04 2.48 -0.16
N LYS A 40 5.84 3.34 -0.84
CA LYS A 40 7.22 3.65 -0.41
C LYS A 40 7.24 4.33 0.96
N ASP A 41 6.31 5.26 1.22
CA ASP A 41 6.20 5.91 2.52
C ASP A 41 5.87 4.89 3.62
N THR A 42 4.97 3.94 3.35
CA THR A 42 4.64 2.86 4.27
C THR A 42 5.82 1.92 4.50
N LEU A 43 6.59 1.55 3.47
CA LEU A 43 7.82 0.74 3.60
C LEU A 43 8.86 1.42 4.50
N LEU A 44 9.12 2.72 4.27
CA LEU A 44 10.10 3.48 5.06
C LEU A 44 9.64 3.64 6.51
N ARG A 45 8.36 3.87 6.74
CA ARG A 45 7.74 3.92 8.07
C ARG A 45 7.83 2.58 8.77
N ALA A 46 7.49 1.48 8.11
CA ALA A 46 7.59 0.13 8.63
C ALA A 46 9.01 -0.21 9.09
N ARG A 47 10.03 0.13 8.30
CA ARG A 47 11.45 -0.06 8.66
C ARG A 47 11.87 0.71 9.91
N ARG A 48 11.26 1.88 10.17
CA ARG A 48 11.55 2.74 11.34
C ARG A 48 10.78 2.35 12.60
N ALA A 49 9.85 1.41 12.53
CA ALA A 49 9.11 0.97 13.71
C ALA A 49 10.06 0.40 14.77
N PRO A 50 9.75 0.54 16.09
CA PRO A 50 10.60 0.04 17.16
C PRO A 50 10.86 -1.46 17.03
N ASN A 51 12.12 -1.89 17.14
CA ASN A 51 12.56 -3.30 16.99
C ASN A 51 11.99 -4.01 15.74
N SER A 52 11.91 -3.28 14.62
CA SER A 52 11.34 -3.78 13.37
C SER A 52 12.17 -4.93 12.78
N LEU A 53 11.49 -6.01 12.42
CA LEU A 53 12.00 -7.07 11.55
C LEU A 53 11.90 -6.68 10.07
N GLU A 54 12.42 -7.51 9.17
CA GLU A 54 12.16 -7.38 7.73
C GLU A 54 10.65 -7.48 7.47
N PRO A 55 10.07 -6.58 6.65
CA PRO A 55 8.64 -6.58 6.40
C PRO A 55 8.17 -7.76 5.56
N THR A 56 6.94 -8.20 5.81
CA THR A 56 6.19 -9.09 4.92
C THR A 56 5.20 -8.23 4.12
N VAL A 57 5.25 -8.32 2.79
CA VAL A 57 4.34 -7.59 1.90
C VAL A 57 3.37 -8.58 1.26
N ILE A 58 2.07 -8.32 1.39
CA ILE A 58 1.03 -9.15 0.78
C ILE A 58 0.44 -8.39 -0.39
N CYS A 59 0.48 -8.97 -1.58
CA CYS A 59 -0.08 -8.34 -2.77
C CYS A 59 -0.62 -9.38 -3.76
N ASN A 60 -1.42 -8.92 -4.70
CA ASN A 60 -1.84 -9.73 -5.84
C ASN A 60 -0.64 -10.00 -6.79
N GLU A 61 -0.68 -11.13 -7.50
CA GLU A 61 0.32 -11.52 -8.50
C GLU A 61 0.61 -10.39 -9.52
N ASP A 62 -0.41 -9.65 -9.95
CA ASP A 62 -0.27 -8.54 -10.92
C ASP A 62 0.53 -7.36 -10.37
N HIS A 63 0.56 -7.18 -9.05
CA HIS A 63 1.23 -6.06 -8.39
C HIS A 63 2.68 -6.35 -7.97
N ARG A 64 3.15 -7.59 -8.07
CA ARG A 64 4.46 -8.02 -7.57
C ARG A 64 5.63 -7.18 -8.09
N PHE A 65 5.55 -6.68 -9.34
CA PHE A 65 6.62 -5.90 -9.93
C PHE A 65 6.67 -4.45 -9.45
N TYR A 66 5.52 -3.87 -9.08
CA TYR A 66 5.49 -2.58 -8.39
C TYR A 66 6.10 -2.69 -6.99
N VAL A 67 5.78 -3.78 -6.29
CA VAL A 67 6.34 -4.07 -4.97
C VAL A 67 7.85 -4.24 -5.04
N THR A 68 8.35 -5.08 -5.94
CA THR A 68 9.80 -5.32 -6.09
C THR A 68 10.56 -4.06 -6.52
N ALA A 69 10.00 -3.24 -7.43
CA ALA A 69 10.60 -1.98 -7.83
C ALA A 69 10.72 -1.01 -6.64
N ALA A 70 9.66 -0.86 -5.85
CA ALA A 70 9.68 0.02 -4.69
C ALA A 70 10.63 -0.47 -3.59
N LEU A 71 10.70 -1.78 -3.34
CA LEU A 71 11.65 -2.39 -2.40
C LEU A 71 13.11 -2.12 -2.83
N TYR A 72 13.40 -2.30 -4.12
CA TYR A 72 14.72 -2.00 -4.69
C TYR A 72 15.09 -0.52 -4.52
N GLU A 73 14.19 0.39 -4.86
CA GLU A 73 14.43 1.83 -4.74
C GLU A 73 14.57 2.31 -3.28
N CYS A 74 13.92 1.63 -2.33
CA CYS A 74 14.04 1.94 -0.89
C CYS A 74 15.20 1.21 -0.20
N ASP A 75 15.92 0.33 -0.90
CA ASP A 75 16.94 -0.57 -0.32
C ASP A 75 16.39 -1.34 0.89
N ILE A 76 15.24 -1.99 0.70
CA ILE A 76 14.56 -2.80 1.71
C ILE A 76 14.41 -4.23 1.21
N ARG A 77 14.78 -5.21 2.05
CA ARG A 77 14.44 -6.61 1.84
C ARG A 77 13.10 -6.93 2.46
N ALA A 78 12.32 -7.79 1.83
CA ALA A 78 11.02 -8.22 2.31
C ALA A 78 10.68 -9.62 1.81
N THR A 79 9.86 -10.35 2.58
CA THR A 79 9.13 -11.52 2.08
C THR A 79 7.89 -11.02 1.35
N ILE A 80 7.62 -11.51 0.14
CA ILE A 80 6.46 -11.11 -0.65
C ILE A 80 5.50 -12.29 -0.78
N LEU A 81 4.34 -12.20 -0.14
CA LEU A 81 3.26 -13.17 -0.24
C LEU A 81 2.34 -12.79 -1.41
N LEU A 82 2.22 -13.68 -2.39
CA LEU A 82 1.44 -13.44 -3.61
C LEU A 82 0.09 -14.14 -3.52
N GLU A 83 -0.97 -13.36 -3.28
CA GLU A 83 -2.34 -13.88 -3.30
C GLU A 83 -2.78 -14.25 -4.72
N PRO A 84 -3.30 -15.45 -4.95
CA PRO A 84 -3.81 -15.84 -6.27
C PRO A 84 -5.09 -15.10 -6.67
N ALA A 85 -5.86 -14.61 -5.69
CA ALA A 85 -7.01 -13.73 -5.86
C ALA A 85 -7.27 -12.95 -4.56
N PRO A 86 -7.86 -11.74 -4.63
CA PRO A 86 -8.21 -10.97 -3.44
C PRO A 86 -9.29 -11.68 -2.61
N ARG A 87 -9.03 -11.86 -1.31
CA ARG A 87 -9.94 -12.45 -0.33
C ARG A 87 -10.19 -11.55 0.88
N ASN A 88 -9.95 -10.23 0.74
CA ASN A 88 -10.05 -9.25 1.80
C ASN A 88 -8.93 -9.42 2.87
N THR A 89 -9.02 -8.73 4.01
CA THR A 89 -7.90 -8.59 4.94
C THR A 89 -7.71 -9.76 5.89
N ALA A 90 -8.77 -10.49 6.29
CA ALA A 90 -8.62 -11.60 7.23
C ALA A 90 -7.75 -12.75 6.68
N PRO A 91 -7.98 -13.29 5.47
CA PRO A 91 -7.10 -14.31 4.91
C PRO A 91 -5.67 -13.82 4.65
N ALA A 92 -5.50 -12.56 4.22
CA ALA A 92 -4.19 -11.97 3.99
C ALA A 92 -3.34 -11.94 5.28
N ILE A 93 -3.91 -11.43 6.38
CA ILE A 93 -3.24 -11.40 7.69
C ILE A 93 -2.98 -12.82 8.21
N ALA A 94 -3.87 -13.79 7.95
CA ALA A 94 -3.68 -15.18 8.34
C ALA A 94 -2.47 -15.81 7.63
N LEU A 95 -2.30 -15.58 6.32
CA LEU A 95 -1.12 -16.03 5.59
C LEU A 95 0.17 -15.41 6.15
N ALA A 96 0.16 -14.11 6.48
CA ALA A 96 1.32 -13.47 7.11
C ALA A 96 1.64 -14.07 8.48
N ALA A 97 0.63 -14.32 9.31
CA ALA A 97 0.81 -14.94 10.61
C ALA A 97 1.42 -16.35 10.49
N LEU A 98 0.89 -17.18 9.58
CA LEU A 98 1.42 -18.52 9.31
C LEU A 98 2.87 -18.47 8.79
N SER A 99 3.17 -17.55 7.88
CA SER A 99 4.53 -17.33 7.36
C SER A 99 5.52 -16.94 8.44
N LEU A 100 5.13 -16.03 9.32
CA LEU A 100 6.00 -15.54 10.41
C LEU A 100 6.18 -16.55 11.54
N MET A 101 5.33 -17.56 11.62
CA MET A 101 5.39 -18.62 12.63
C MET A 101 6.02 -19.92 12.10
N ASP A 102 6.39 -19.99 10.83
CA ASP A 102 6.87 -21.21 10.18
C ASP A 102 8.18 -21.76 10.80
N ASP A 103 9.02 -20.88 11.32
CA ASP A 103 10.26 -21.20 12.05
C ASP A 103 10.07 -21.37 13.57
N GLY A 104 8.83 -21.38 14.06
CA GLY A 104 8.48 -21.46 15.47
C GLY A 104 8.54 -20.13 16.24
N ALA A 105 8.73 -19.01 15.55
CA ALA A 105 8.61 -17.68 16.14
C ALA A 105 7.13 -17.31 16.38
N ASP A 106 6.91 -16.35 17.28
CA ASP A 106 5.56 -15.79 17.54
C ASP A 106 5.67 -14.27 17.75
N PRO A 107 5.99 -13.50 16.69
CA PRO A 107 6.21 -12.07 16.78
C PRO A 107 4.91 -11.28 16.96
N LEU A 108 5.07 -10.01 17.35
CA LEU A 108 4.02 -9.02 17.19
C LEU A 108 3.97 -8.58 15.73
N MET A 109 2.81 -8.62 15.10
CA MET A 109 2.58 -8.16 13.74
C MET A 109 2.03 -6.74 13.76
N LEU A 110 2.74 -5.80 13.12
CA LEU A 110 2.23 -4.45 12.82
C LEU A 110 1.65 -4.45 11.41
N VAL A 111 0.33 -4.60 11.33
CA VAL A 111 -0.41 -4.65 10.07
C VAL A 111 -0.71 -3.25 9.57
N LEU A 112 -0.24 -2.91 8.40
CA LEU A 112 -0.32 -1.59 7.79
C LEU A 112 -0.94 -1.67 6.39
N PRO A 113 -2.04 -0.95 6.12
CA PRO A 113 -2.45 -0.67 4.75
C PRO A 113 -1.38 0.13 4.01
N SER A 114 -1.13 -0.21 2.75
CA SER A 114 -0.08 0.41 1.93
C SER A 114 -0.47 1.77 1.35
N ASP A 115 -1.70 2.19 1.54
CA ASP A 115 -2.34 3.29 0.82
C ASP A 115 -2.80 4.46 1.72
N HIS A 116 -2.32 4.49 2.97
CA HIS A 116 -2.61 5.53 3.95
C HIS A 116 -1.46 6.53 4.11
N ALA A 117 -1.81 7.81 4.26
CA ALA A 117 -0.89 8.87 4.63
C ALA A 117 -0.88 9.09 6.15
N ILE A 118 0.30 9.36 6.70
CA ILE A 118 0.53 9.74 8.09
C ILE A 118 1.53 10.91 8.06
N SER A 119 1.14 12.07 8.58
CA SER A 119 1.99 13.26 8.54
C SER A 119 2.89 13.39 9.77
N ASP A 120 2.46 12.92 10.95
CA ASP A 120 3.25 12.90 12.18
C ASP A 120 3.67 11.46 12.51
N GLU A 121 4.85 11.07 12.01
CA GLU A 121 5.40 9.74 12.24
C GLU A 121 5.88 9.54 13.70
N ASP A 122 6.30 10.58 14.40
CA ASP A 122 6.75 10.47 15.79
C ASP A 122 5.56 10.16 16.72
N ALA A 123 4.42 10.81 16.50
CA ALA A 123 3.18 10.46 17.20
C ALA A 123 2.71 9.05 16.86
N PHE A 124 2.87 8.62 15.61
CA PHE A 124 2.57 7.24 15.19
C PHE A 124 3.43 6.21 15.94
N PHE A 125 4.74 6.40 16.04
CA PHE A 125 5.62 5.44 16.72
C PHE A 125 5.33 5.36 18.22
N LYS A 126 4.99 6.46 18.89
CA LYS A 126 4.52 6.43 20.29
C LYS A 126 3.23 5.60 20.44
N GLY A 127 2.32 5.71 19.48
CA GLY A 127 1.14 4.86 19.42
C GLY A 127 1.49 3.38 19.25
N VAL A 128 2.47 3.06 18.38
CA VAL A 128 2.96 1.69 18.19
C VAL A 128 3.56 1.11 19.48
N GLU A 129 4.33 1.89 20.24
CA GLU A 129 4.87 1.46 21.53
C GLU A 129 3.76 1.14 22.54
N SER A 130 2.73 2.00 22.62
CA SER A 130 1.57 1.76 23.48
C SER A 130 0.78 0.51 23.05
N ALA A 131 0.58 0.34 21.76
CA ALA A 131 -0.11 -0.81 21.21
C ALA A 131 0.68 -2.12 21.43
N ALA A 132 2.02 -2.08 21.33
CA ALA A 132 2.88 -3.25 21.57
C ALA A 132 2.73 -3.76 23.00
N ALA A 133 2.70 -2.86 23.98
CA ALA A 133 2.52 -3.24 25.39
C ALA A 133 1.15 -3.93 25.65
N LEU A 134 0.09 -3.53 24.94
CA LEU A 134 -1.21 -4.20 25.03
C LEU A 134 -1.23 -5.53 24.28
N ALA A 135 -0.61 -5.60 23.09
CA ALA A 135 -0.52 -6.82 22.30
C ALA A 135 0.33 -7.90 22.99
N GLU A 136 1.37 -7.51 23.76
CA GLU A 136 2.14 -8.43 24.62
C GLU A 136 1.25 -9.08 25.70
N GLN A 137 0.17 -8.41 26.12
CA GLN A 137 -0.83 -8.93 27.07
C GLN A 137 -1.91 -9.80 26.39
N GLY A 138 -1.83 -9.99 25.07
CA GLY A 138 -2.77 -10.81 24.32
C GLY A 138 -3.96 -10.06 23.72
N HIS A 139 -3.92 -8.72 23.70
CA HIS A 139 -4.95 -7.94 23.00
C HIS A 139 -4.68 -7.89 21.48
N ILE A 140 -5.76 -7.81 20.71
CA ILE A 140 -5.74 -7.41 19.29
C ILE A 140 -5.97 -5.90 19.28
N VAL A 141 -4.91 -5.14 19.00
CA VAL A 141 -4.96 -3.67 19.10
C VAL A 141 -5.19 -3.06 17.74
N THR A 142 -6.19 -2.19 17.61
CA THR A 142 -6.37 -1.31 16.46
C THR A 142 -6.01 0.13 16.81
N PHE A 143 -5.72 0.93 15.80
CA PHE A 143 -5.44 2.36 15.97
C PHE A 143 -6.66 3.18 15.58
N GLY A 144 -7.13 4.00 16.51
CA GLY A 144 -8.33 4.80 16.35
C GLY A 144 -8.01 6.27 16.06
N ILE A 145 -8.63 6.83 15.05
CA ILE A 145 -8.46 8.23 14.63
C ILE A 145 -9.64 9.06 15.15
N THR A 146 -9.36 10.23 15.71
CA THR A 146 -10.42 11.15 16.17
C THR A 146 -11.27 11.61 14.99
N PRO A 147 -12.60 11.37 14.98
CA PRO A 147 -13.46 11.77 13.88
C PRO A 147 -13.52 13.29 13.74
N ALA A 148 -13.37 13.80 12.51
CA ALA A 148 -13.54 15.22 12.17
C ALA A 148 -14.88 15.47 11.43
N SER A 149 -15.51 14.43 10.88
CA SER A 149 -16.74 14.49 10.07
C SER A 149 -17.52 13.18 10.20
N PRO A 150 -18.82 13.14 9.83
CA PRO A 150 -19.62 11.92 9.89
C PRO A 150 -19.40 11.05 8.64
N GLU A 151 -18.19 10.47 8.51
CA GLU A 151 -17.85 9.62 7.38
C GLU A 151 -18.58 8.28 7.41
N THR A 152 -19.20 7.92 6.30
CA THR A 152 -19.89 6.63 6.12
C THR A 152 -19.01 5.55 5.52
N GLY A 153 -17.80 5.93 5.09
CA GLY A 153 -16.82 5.03 4.48
C GLY A 153 -15.92 4.31 5.48
N PHE A 154 -15.95 4.70 6.75
CA PHE A 154 -15.09 4.18 7.81
C PHE A 154 -15.86 3.36 8.84
N GLY A 155 -15.14 2.46 9.51
CA GLY A 155 -15.61 1.83 10.74
C GLY A 155 -15.50 2.79 11.93
N TYR A 156 -16.38 2.66 12.90
CA TYR A 156 -16.40 3.43 14.15
C TYR A 156 -16.18 2.51 15.34
N ILE A 157 -15.30 2.93 16.26
CA ILE A 157 -14.91 2.20 17.46
C ILE A 157 -15.35 2.99 18.68
N GLU A 158 -16.24 2.44 19.50
CA GLU A 158 -16.61 3.01 20.79
C GLU A 158 -15.57 2.66 21.85
N GLN A 159 -15.03 3.68 22.52
CA GLN A 159 -14.06 3.50 23.60
C GLN A 159 -14.74 2.98 24.86
N GLY A 160 -14.25 1.89 25.42
CA GLY A 160 -14.67 1.34 26.71
C GLY A 160 -13.71 1.70 27.84
N ASP A 161 -13.49 0.75 28.74
CA ASP A 161 -12.62 0.93 29.91
C ASP A 161 -11.17 1.15 29.51
N VAL A 162 -10.46 1.99 30.29
CA VAL A 162 -9.02 2.25 30.10
C VAL A 162 -8.22 0.99 30.39
N LEU A 163 -7.35 0.61 29.47
CA LEU A 163 -6.36 -0.44 29.63
C LEU A 163 -4.99 0.18 29.97
N GLY A 164 -4.28 -0.37 30.96
CA GLY A 164 -2.90 0.05 31.29
C GLY A 164 -2.78 1.18 32.30
N GLY A 165 -3.73 1.40 33.15
CA GLY A 165 -3.66 2.36 34.27
C GLY A 165 -3.00 1.76 35.53
N GLY A 166 -1.68 1.67 35.58
CA GLY A 166 -0.93 1.34 36.78
C GLY A 166 -0.54 2.55 37.64
N PHE A 167 -1.47 3.32 38.16
CA PHE A 167 -1.33 4.09 39.38
C PHE A 167 -2.71 4.26 40.03
N ARG A 168 -3.13 3.27 40.83
CA ARG A 168 -4.05 3.55 41.92
C ARG A 168 -3.26 4.37 42.92
N ALA A 169 -3.47 5.68 42.95
CA ALA A 169 -3.15 6.45 44.14
C ALA A 169 -4.00 5.89 45.29
N SER A 170 -3.43 5.02 46.11
CA SER A 170 -4.01 4.67 47.39
C SER A 170 -4.12 5.96 48.18
N ALA A 171 -5.35 6.42 48.39
CA ALA A 171 -5.63 7.47 49.34
C ALA A 171 -5.19 6.95 50.73
N VAL A 172 -3.97 7.28 51.12
CA VAL A 172 -3.53 7.11 52.49
C VAL A 172 -4.25 8.16 53.31
N GLY A 173 -5.15 7.69 54.14
CA GLY A 173 -5.96 8.49 55.02
C GLY A 173 -5.09 9.45 55.85
N ALA A 174 -5.47 10.71 55.86
CA ALA A 174 -4.95 11.71 56.75
C ALA A 174 -5.36 11.35 58.20
N GLN A 175 -4.47 10.72 58.95
CA GLN A 175 -4.51 10.77 60.42
C GLN A 175 -3.68 11.96 60.87
N ARG A 176 -4.36 12.96 61.42
CA ARG A 176 -3.75 14.03 62.21
C ARG A 176 -3.21 13.40 63.50
N GLY A 177 -1.92 13.47 63.71
CA GLY A 177 -1.25 13.25 64.97
C GLY A 177 -0.37 14.44 65.25
N THR A 178 -0.75 15.24 66.24
CA THR A 178 0.06 16.22 66.92
C THR A 178 1.08 15.48 67.75
N ASP A 179 2.38 15.85 67.62
CA ASP A 179 3.25 16.05 68.79
C ASP A 179 4.60 16.65 68.37
N GLU A 180 4.99 17.61 69.18
CA GLU A 180 6.23 18.41 69.17
C GLU A 180 7.44 17.59 69.66
N ASP A 181 8.61 18.14 69.30
CA ASP A 181 9.93 17.97 69.92
C ASP A 181 10.86 16.82 69.49
N SER A 182 11.91 17.14 68.81
CA SER A 182 13.30 17.27 69.34
C SER A 182 14.33 17.26 68.18
N MET A 183 15.17 18.29 68.26
CA MET A 183 16.42 18.40 67.49
C MET A 183 17.36 17.22 67.80
N ARG A 184 18.00 16.66 66.78
CA ARG A 184 19.45 16.32 66.78
C ARG A 184 19.95 16.06 65.36
N ASN A 185 21.04 16.75 65.04
CA ASN A 185 21.94 16.56 63.92
C ASN A 185 22.38 15.11 63.76
N ASP A 186 22.36 14.61 62.49
CA ASP A 186 23.45 13.77 62.00
C ASP A 186 23.54 13.88 60.49
N MET A 187 24.74 14.25 60.02
CA MET A 187 25.15 14.27 58.63
C MET A 187 25.23 12.83 58.13
N ALA A 188 24.41 12.49 57.14
CA ALA A 188 24.58 11.32 56.29
C ALA A 188 24.51 11.72 54.84
N CYS A 189 25.54 11.31 54.09
CA CYS A 189 25.79 11.46 52.67
C CYS A 189 24.56 11.16 51.81
N PRO A 190 24.25 11.95 50.77
CA PRO A 190 23.13 11.65 49.87
C PRO A 190 23.50 10.47 48.95
N THR A 191 22.89 9.32 49.19
CA THR A 191 22.78 8.24 48.21
C THR A 191 22.07 8.78 46.98
N GLN A 192 22.71 8.63 45.81
CA GLN A 192 22.15 8.96 44.51
C GLN A 192 20.76 8.31 44.35
N PRO A 193 19.76 9.03 43.83
CA PRO A 193 18.49 8.41 43.47
C PRO A 193 18.71 7.44 42.32
N GLN A 194 18.43 6.16 42.57
CA GLN A 194 18.26 5.18 41.48
C GLN A 194 17.21 5.71 40.52
N SER A 195 17.60 5.89 39.28
CA SER A 195 16.70 6.24 38.21
C SER A 195 15.68 5.10 38.01
N LEU A 196 14.51 5.24 38.64
CA LEU A 196 13.33 4.48 38.27
C LEU A 196 13.02 4.87 36.82
N SER A 197 13.25 3.95 35.90
CA SER A 197 12.70 4.06 34.53
C SER A 197 11.18 4.03 34.65
N VAL A 198 10.57 5.21 34.66
CA VAL A 198 9.12 5.34 34.55
C VAL A 198 8.77 4.95 33.13
N GLU A 199 8.26 3.74 32.95
CA GLU A 199 7.65 3.37 31.68
C GLU A 199 6.52 4.36 31.37
N PRO A 200 6.42 4.87 30.11
CA PRO A 200 5.35 5.80 29.76
C PRO A 200 3.99 5.13 29.98
N PRO A 201 2.97 5.90 30.45
CA PRO A 201 1.66 5.33 30.68
C PRO A 201 1.10 4.76 29.36
N VAL A 202 0.75 3.48 29.37
CA VAL A 202 0.09 2.81 28.24
C VAL A 202 -1.32 3.37 28.14
N ASN A 203 -1.59 4.22 27.14
CA ASN A 203 -2.89 4.84 26.90
C ASN A 203 -3.64 4.04 25.84
N GLY A 204 -4.45 3.07 26.26
CA GLY A 204 -5.36 2.33 25.39
C GLY A 204 -6.69 2.09 26.06
N PHE A 205 -7.69 1.69 25.29
CA PHE A 205 -9.03 1.41 25.76
C PHE A 205 -9.47 0.03 25.26
N ARG A 206 -10.31 -0.65 26.05
CA ARG A 206 -11.07 -1.79 25.55
C ARG A 206 -12.03 -1.28 24.46
N VAL A 207 -12.23 -2.05 23.41
CA VAL A 207 -13.30 -1.76 22.43
C VAL A 207 -14.64 -2.15 23.06
N ALA A 208 -15.52 -1.18 23.26
CA ALA A 208 -16.87 -1.44 23.76
C ALA A 208 -17.81 -1.89 22.65
N ARG A 209 -17.66 -1.32 21.46
CA ARG A 209 -18.43 -1.68 20.26
C ARG A 209 -17.66 -1.29 19.00
N PHE A 210 -17.78 -2.13 17.98
CA PHE A 210 -17.28 -1.87 16.63
C PHE A 210 -18.46 -1.77 15.67
N VAL A 211 -18.47 -0.77 14.78
CA VAL A 211 -19.55 -0.55 13.80
C VAL A 211 -18.92 -0.21 12.47
N GLU A 212 -18.96 -1.14 11.53
CA GLU A 212 -18.37 -0.94 10.20
C GLU A 212 -19.35 -0.21 9.28
N LYS A 213 -18.89 0.89 8.67
CA LYS A 213 -19.58 1.68 7.64
C LYS A 213 -21.05 2.02 8.00
N PRO A 214 -21.29 2.79 9.07
CA PRO A 214 -22.64 3.19 9.46
C PRO A 214 -23.32 4.05 8.38
N ASP A 215 -24.64 4.14 8.41
CA ASP A 215 -25.35 5.12 7.61
C ASP A 215 -25.07 6.57 8.09
N ALA A 216 -25.45 7.57 7.28
CA ALA A 216 -25.14 8.97 7.56
C ALA A 216 -25.78 9.50 8.87
N VAL A 217 -26.96 9.00 9.25
CA VAL A 217 -27.65 9.38 10.49
C VAL A 217 -26.90 8.81 11.69
N THR A 218 -26.54 7.54 11.62
CA THR A 218 -25.78 6.84 12.66
C THR A 218 -24.40 7.45 12.83
N ALA A 219 -23.67 7.73 11.72
CA ALA A 219 -22.36 8.38 11.75
C ALA A 219 -22.42 9.78 12.41
N ARG A 220 -23.45 10.58 12.09
CA ARG A 220 -23.68 11.89 12.72
C ARG A 220 -23.94 11.74 14.21
N THR A 221 -24.79 10.79 14.60
CA THR A 221 -25.12 10.54 16.02
C THR A 221 -23.86 10.15 16.81
N MET A 222 -23.02 9.28 16.26
CA MET A 222 -21.76 8.86 16.90
C MET A 222 -20.78 10.02 17.06
N LEU A 223 -20.68 10.90 16.04
CA LEU A 223 -19.85 12.10 16.12
C LEU A 223 -20.33 13.06 17.21
N ASP A 224 -21.64 13.32 17.28
CA ASP A 224 -22.26 14.24 18.23
C ASP A 224 -22.21 13.72 19.68
N GLN A 225 -22.29 12.41 19.88
CA GLN A 225 -22.16 11.76 21.19
C GLN A 225 -20.72 11.81 21.74
N GLY A 226 -19.71 11.79 20.85
CA GLY A 226 -18.30 11.66 21.25
C GLY A 226 -17.97 10.24 21.76
N GLY A 227 -16.70 10.00 22.10
CA GLY A 227 -16.22 8.70 22.58
C GLY A 227 -16.06 7.65 21.49
N PHE A 228 -16.23 8.02 20.23
CA PHE A 228 -16.00 7.17 19.06
C PHE A 228 -14.72 7.59 18.34
N LEU A 229 -14.04 6.62 17.77
CA LEU A 229 -12.86 6.80 16.91
C LEU A 229 -13.13 6.14 15.56
N TRP A 230 -12.56 6.67 14.48
CA TRP A 230 -12.52 5.94 13.20
C TRP A 230 -11.53 4.80 13.25
N ASN A 231 -11.90 3.64 12.74
CA ASN A 231 -10.99 2.54 12.51
C ASN A 231 -10.01 2.89 11.37
N SER A 232 -8.73 2.94 11.68
CA SER A 232 -7.70 3.22 10.67
C SER A 232 -7.38 2.03 9.78
N GLY A 233 -7.86 0.82 10.11
CA GLY A 233 -7.45 -0.40 9.42
C GLY A 233 -6.00 -0.83 9.70
N MET A 234 -5.32 -0.18 10.63
CA MET A 234 -4.01 -0.58 11.14
C MET A 234 -4.18 -1.39 12.41
N PHE A 235 -3.40 -2.47 12.56
CA PHE A 235 -3.49 -3.34 13.74
C PHE A 235 -2.10 -3.67 14.28
N LEU A 236 -2.03 -3.92 15.58
CA LEU A 236 -0.87 -4.53 16.21
C LEU A 236 -1.34 -5.68 17.10
N LEU A 237 -0.87 -6.88 16.79
CA LEU A 237 -1.38 -8.11 17.38
C LEU A 237 -0.32 -9.21 17.33
N ARG A 238 -0.40 -10.18 18.24
CA ARG A 238 0.45 -11.36 18.21
C ARG A 238 -0.06 -12.37 17.19
N ALA A 239 0.84 -12.94 16.40
CA ALA A 239 0.48 -13.88 15.32
C ALA A 239 -0.37 -15.07 15.83
N SER A 240 0.04 -15.72 16.91
CA SER A 240 -0.70 -16.86 17.51
C SER A 240 -2.07 -16.45 18.07
N VAL A 241 -2.18 -15.25 18.65
CA VAL A 241 -3.46 -14.75 19.19
C VAL A 241 -4.45 -14.54 18.05
N TYR A 242 -3.99 -13.91 16.96
CA TYR A 242 -4.85 -13.72 15.79
C TYR A 242 -5.35 -15.02 15.19
N LEU A 243 -4.46 -15.99 14.95
CA LEU A 243 -4.85 -17.27 14.39
C LEU A 243 -5.85 -18.02 15.28
N LYS A 244 -5.69 -17.93 16.61
CA LYS A 244 -6.62 -18.52 17.57
C LYS A 244 -8.00 -17.87 17.53
N GLU A 245 -8.08 -16.55 17.48
CA GLU A 245 -9.36 -15.84 17.39
C GLU A 245 -10.02 -16.08 16.02
N LEU A 246 -9.21 -16.13 14.94
CA LEU A 246 -9.70 -16.48 13.61
C LEU A 246 -10.26 -17.91 13.54
N GLU A 247 -9.59 -18.89 14.19
CA GLU A 247 -10.10 -20.27 14.29
C GLU A 247 -11.44 -20.31 15.04
N ARG A 248 -11.58 -19.48 16.08
CA ARG A 248 -12.79 -19.42 16.92
C ARG A 248 -13.98 -18.82 16.17
N PHE A 249 -13.78 -17.70 15.45
CA PHE A 249 -14.88 -16.92 14.89
C PHE A 249 -15.08 -17.12 13.38
N ALA A 250 -14.03 -17.49 12.64
CA ALA A 250 -14.06 -17.73 11.21
C ALA A 250 -13.26 -19.01 10.83
N PRO A 251 -13.68 -20.21 11.34
CA PRO A 251 -12.92 -21.46 11.19
C PRO A 251 -12.69 -21.85 9.72
N GLU A 252 -13.60 -21.50 8.81
CA GLU A 252 -13.45 -21.80 7.38
C GLU A 252 -12.28 -21.02 6.77
N ILE A 253 -12.12 -19.74 7.14
CA ILE A 253 -10.99 -18.91 6.70
C ILE A 253 -9.69 -19.48 7.26
N HIS A 254 -9.66 -19.78 8.58
CA HIS A 254 -8.48 -20.35 9.23
C HIS A 254 -8.05 -21.66 8.57
N ALA A 255 -8.98 -22.61 8.35
CA ALA A 255 -8.68 -23.90 7.73
C ALA A 255 -8.16 -23.77 6.30
N ALA A 256 -8.79 -22.91 5.48
CA ALA A 256 -8.38 -22.67 4.10
C ALA A 256 -6.97 -22.04 4.03
N CYS A 257 -6.68 -21.03 4.88
CA CYS A 257 -5.36 -20.39 4.92
C CYS A 257 -4.27 -21.36 5.40
N ARG A 258 -4.55 -22.20 6.40
CA ARG A 258 -3.61 -23.26 6.82
C ARG A 258 -3.29 -24.24 5.70
N ALA A 259 -4.32 -24.78 5.04
CA ALA A 259 -4.12 -25.68 3.91
C ALA A 259 -3.34 -25.01 2.76
N ALA A 260 -3.64 -23.73 2.49
CA ALA A 260 -2.92 -22.95 1.48
C ALA A 260 -1.45 -22.73 1.85
N TRP A 261 -1.15 -22.51 3.14
CA TRP A 261 0.22 -22.34 3.61
C TRP A 261 1.00 -23.67 3.63
N GLU A 262 0.38 -24.77 4.03
CA GLU A 262 1.00 -26.11 4.00
C GLU A 262 1.42 -26.54 2.58
N GLY A 263 0.73 -26.07 1.55
CA GLY A 263 1.05 -26.31 0.13
C GLY A 263 1.81 -25.18 -0.57
N HIS A 264 2.34 -24.21 0.18
CA HIS A 264 3.01 -23.04 -0.44
C HIS A 264 4.29 -23.42 -1.20
N THR A 265 4.66 -22.57 -2.14
CA THR A 265 5.93 -22.65 -2.89
C THR A 265 6.71 -21.35 -2.74
N ALA A 266 8.03 -21.44 -2.61
CA ALA A 266 8.92 -20.29 -2.54
C ALA A 266 9.78 -20.19 -3.81
N ASP A 267 9.90 -18.97 -4.35
CA ASP A 267 10.74 -18.63 -5.51
C ASP A 267 11.43 -17.29 -5.23
N GLY A 268 12.65 -17.36 -4.74
CA GLY A 268 13.40 -16.19 -4.29
C GLY A 268 12.69 -15.47 -3.13
N ALA A 269 12.33 -14.20 -3.34
CA ALA A 269 11.59 -13.41 -2.35
C ALA A 269 10.06 -13.63 -2.42
N PHE A 270 9.57 -14.36 -3.42
CA PHE A 270 8.15 -14.63 -3.59
C PHE A 270 7.74 -15.92 -2.90
N CYS A 271 6.66 -15.85 -2.16
CA CYS A 271 6.00 -17.00 -1.57
C CYS A 271 4.56 -17.06 -2.08
N ARG A 272 4.19 -18.21 -2.66
CA ARG A 272 2.85 -18.44 -3.23
C ARG A 272 2.14 -19.50 -2.42
N PRO A 273 1.05 -19.17 -1.71
CA PRO A 273 0.18 -20.16 -1.10
C PRO A 273 -0.44 -21.06 -2.17
N ASP A 274 -0.84 -22.28 -1.81
CA ASP A 274 -1.59 -23.15 -2.74
C ASP A 274 -2.86 -22.42 -3.20
N ALA A 275 -2.98 -22.24 -4.52
CA ALA A 275 -4.06 -21.45 -5.10
C ALA A 275 -5.44 -22.08 -4.87
N THR A 276 -5.53 -23.41 -4.97
CA THR A 276 -6.81 -24.12 -4.82
C THR A 276 -7.35 -24.01 -3.40
N ALA A 277 -6.49 -24.23 -2.41
CA ALA A 277 -6.85 -24.11 -1.00
C ALA A 277 -7.19 -22.67 -0.63
N PHE A 278 -6.41 -21.68 -1.10
CA PHE A 278 -6.68 -20.28 -0.82
C PHE A 278 -7.99 -19.78 -1.44
N LEU A 279 -8.30 -20.19 -2.67
CA LEU A 279 -9.54 -19.82 -3.35
C LEU A 279 -10.79 -20.41 -2.67
N ALA A 280 -10.65 -21.47 -1.88
CA ALA A 280 -11.73 -22.02 -1.06
C ALA A 280 -12.06 -21.14 0.17
N SER A 281 -11.16 -20.21 0.56
CA SER A 281 -11.41 -19.31 1.68
C SER A 281 -12.57 -18.36 1.38
N PRO A 282 -13.50 -18.15 2.33
CA PRO A 282 -14.41 -17.02 2.29
C PRO A 282 -13.64 -15.70 2.19
N SER A 283 -14.25 -14.70 1.54
CA SER A 283 -13.69 -13.34 1.43
C SER A 283 -14.27 -12.48 2.53
N ASP A 284 -13.48 -12.17 3.56
CA ASP A 284 -13.93 -11.35 4.67
C ASP A 284 -12.81 -10.46 5.24
N SER A 285 -13.18 -9.36 5.90
CA SER A 285 -12.22 -8.48 6.57
C SER A 285 -11.95 -8.94 7.99
N ILE A 286 -10.78 -8.57 8.53
CA ILE A 286 -10.47 -8.77 9.95
C ILE A 286 -11.52 -8.12 10.85
N ASP A 287 -12.11 -7.01 10.41
CA ASP A 287 -13.11 -6.27 11.15
C ASP A 287 -14.33 -7.13 11.43
N TYR A 288 -14.93 -7.74 10.41
CA TYR A 288 -16.10 -8.63 10.55
C TYR A 288 -15.74 -10.01 11.09
N ALA A 289 -14.62 -10.58 10.61
CA ALA A 289 -14.25 -11.94 10.97
C ALA A 289 -13.81 -12.07 12.44
N VAL A 290 -13.22 -11.01 13.02
CA VAL A 290 -12.63 -11.05 14.36
C VAL A 290 -13.02 -9.87 15.22
N MET A 291 -12.80 -8.59 14.76
CA MET A 291 -12.87 -7.42 15.62
C MET A 291 -14.24 -7.14 16.20
N GLU A 292 -15.31 -7.41 15.46
CA GLU A 292 -16.69 -7.25 15.94
C GLU A 292 -17.12 -8.33 16.96
N GLN A 293 -16.36 -9.43 17.05
CA GLN A 293 -16.75 -10.62 17.81
C GLN A 293 -15.86 -10.90 19.03
N THR A 294 -14.60 -10.42 19.00
CA THR A 294 -13.62 -10.76 20.04
C THR A 294 -13.71 -9.87 21.28
N ASP A 295 -13.58 -10.48 22.47
CA ASP A 295 -13.45 -9.77 23.75
C ASP A 295 -12.02 -9.24 23.99
N HIS A 296 -11.07 -9.56 23.11
CA HIS A 296 -9.66 -9.16 23.20
C HIS A 296 -9.35 -7.88 22.42
N ALA A 297 -10.35 -7.22 21.82
CA ALA A 297 -10.15 -5.99 21.06
C ALA A 297 -9.76 -4.81 21.97
N ALA A 298 -8.70 -4.11 21.59
CA ALA A 298 -8.29 -2.86 22.21
C ALA A 298 -8.06 -1.77 21.14
N VAL A 299 -8.19 -0.51 21.54
CA VAL A 299 -7.94 0.63 20.66
C VAL A 299 -6.95 1.61 21.30
N VAL A 300 -5.95 2.05 20.52
CA VAL A 300 -5.03 3.14 20.88
C VAL A 300 -5.38 4.35 20.02
N PRO A 301 -5.78 5.48 20.66
CA PRO A 301 -6.07 6.72 19.93
C PRO A 301 -4.81 7.29 19.27
N LEU A 302 -4.93 7.74 18.02
CA LEU A 302 -3.87 8.41 17.28
C LEU A 302 -4.31 9.80 16.79
N SER A 303 -3.39 10.76 16.96
CA SER A 303 -3.49 12.11 16.38
C SER A 303 -2.26 12.35 15.52
N THR A 304 -2.23 11.77 14.32
CA THR A 304 -1.05 11.68 13.46
C THR A 304 -1.24 12.37 12.10
N GLY A 305 -2.34 13.12 11.90
CA GLY A 305 -2.70 13.63 10.59
C GLY A 305 -2.91 12.50 9.58
N TRP A 306 -3.57 11.42 10.04
CA TRP A 306 -3.91 10.27 9.22
C TRP A 306 -4.98 10.61 8.18
N SER A 307 -4.81 10.07 6.97
CA SER A 307 -5.80 10.09 5.91
C SER A 307 -5.72 8.80 5.08
N ASP A 308 -6.87 8.27 4.70
CA ASP A 308 -6.93 7.16 3.75
C ASP A 308 -6.68 7.60 2.31
N LEU A 309 -6.62 8.92 2.04
CA LEU A 309 -6.49 9.52 0.70
C LEU A 309 -7.41 8.82 -0.33
N GLY A 310 -8.61 8.47 0.10
CA GLY A 310 -9.56 7.65 -0.66
C GLY A 310 -10.28 8.38 -1.78
N SER A 311 -10.10 9.69 -1.92
CA SER A 311 -10.77 10.53 -2.91
C SER A 311 -9.95 11.76 -3.28
N TRP A 312 -10.30 12.40 -4.40
CA TRP A 312 -9.71 13.68 -4.82
C TRP A 312 -9.95 14.81 -3.81
N GLU A 313 -11.10 14.79 -3.13
CA GLU A 313 -11.39 15.74 -2.05
C GLU A 313 -10.48 15.54 -0.84
N ALA A 314 -10.23 14.28 -0.45
CA ALA A 314 -9.30 13.96 0.63
C ALA A 314 -7.85 14.38 0.28
N LEU A 315 -7.44 14.25 -0.98
CA LEU A 315 -6.15 14.75 -1.47
C LEU A 315 -6.06 16.26 -1.39
N TYR A 316 -7.10 16.99 -1.84
CA TYR A 316 -7.14 18.44 -1.74
C TYR A 316 -7.02 18.92 -0.29
N GLN A 317 -7.73 18.27 0.64
CA GLN A 317 -7.71 18.63 2.06
C GLN A 317 -6.39 18.29 2.77
N ALA A 318 -5.67 17.28 2.27
CA ALA A 318 -4.38 16.86 2.84
C ALA A 318 -3.20 17.73 2.40
N GLU A 319 -3.41 18.67 1.48
CA GLU A 319 -2.35 19.47 0.88
C GLU A 319 -2.51 20.97 1.16
N GLN A 320 -1.39 21.70 1.08
CA GLN A 320 -1.40 23.14 1.28
C GLN A 320 -1.85 23.83 0.00
N ALA A 321 -2.97 24.54 0.08
CA ALA A 321 -3.47 25.38 -1.01
C ALA A 321 -2.71 26.72 -1.09
N ASP A 322 -2.73 27.34 -2.27
CA ASP A 322 -2.27 28.71 -2.49
C ASP A 322 -3.24 29.75 -1.90
N ASP A 323 -2.91 31.05 -2.03
CA ASP A 323 -3.72 32.17 -1.50
C ASP A 323 -5.13 32.22 -2.10
N SER A 324 -5.36 31.61 -3.26
CA SER A 324 -6.66 31.48 -3.91
C SER A 324 -7.38 30.17 -3.57
N GLY A 325 -6.80 29.34 -2.69
CA GLY A 325 -7.35 28.05 -2.32
C GLY A 325 -7.11 26.96 -3.37
N ASN A 326 -6.19 27.13 -4.32
CA ASN A 326 -5.90 26.09 -5.31
C ASN A 326 -4.73 25.21 -4.85
N VAL A 327 -4.82 23.92 -5.19
CA VAL A 327 -3.74 22.94 -5.08
C VAL A 327 -3.30 22.56 -6.50
N CYS A 328 -2.01 22.77 -6.82
CA CYS A 328 -1.50 22.62 -8.18
C CYS A 328 -0.28 21.69 -8.22
N HIS A 329 -0.34 20.63 -9.02
CA HIS A 329 0.75 19.70 -9.30
C HIS A 329 1.04 19.64 -10.79
N GLY A 330 2.31 19.84 -11.17
CA GLY A 330 2.76 19.82 -12.56
C GLY A 330 2.79 21.21 -13.21
N ASP A 331 2.72 21.25 -14.55
CA ASP A 331 2.77 22.50 -15.33
C ASP A 331 1.37 23.11 -15.45
N ILE A 332 1.08 24.09 -14.58
CA ILE A 332 -0.28 24.65 -14.43
C ILE A 332 -0.21 26.17 -14.44
N MET A 333 -1.09 26.80 -15.20
CA MET A 333 -1.32 28.24 -15.22
C MET A 333 -2.78 28.55 -14.95
N THR A 334 -3.06 29.38 -13.94
CA THR A 334 -4.40 29.77 -13.54
C THR A 334 -4.60 31.28 -13.62
N GLN A 335 -5.80 31.71 -14.00
CA GLN A 335 -6.25 33.09 -13.93
C GLN A 335 -7.68 33.14 -13.41
N ASP A 336 -7.93 33.99 -12.39
CA ASP A 336 -9.27 34.17 -11.78
C ASP A 336 -9.90 32.81 -11.35
N THR A 337 -9.07 31.93 -10.75
CA THR A 337 -9.40 30.53 -10.43
C THR A 337 -9.28 30.31 -8.93
N GLU A 338 -10.29 29.69 -8.32
CA GLU A 338 -10.38 29.56 -6.86
C GLU A 338 -10.81 28.15 -6.42
N ASN A 339 -10.24 27.67 -5.30
CA ASN A 339 -10.64 26.45 -4.61
C ASN A 339 -10.62 25.19 -5.50
N CYS A 340 -9.67 25.10 -6.41
CA CYS A 340 -9.54 24.00 -7.37
C CYS A 340 -8.36 23.07 -7.01
N TYR A 341 -8.46 21.83 -7.43
CA TYR A 341 -7.38 20.86 -7.43
C TYR A 341 -6.96 20.55 -8.87
N PHE A 342 -5.69 20.80 -9.20
CA PHE A 342 -5.11 20.50 -10.49
C PHE A 342 -3.96 19.50 -10.36
N ASN A 343 -3.95 18.48 -11.20
CA ASN A 343 -2.84 17.55 -11.32
C ASN A 343 -2.56 17.27 -12.80
N ALA A 344 -1.46 17.82 -13.29
CA ALA A 344 -1.00 17.67 -14.67
C ALA A 344 0.26 16.81 -14.70
N GLN A 345 0.15 15.59 -15.22
CA GLN A 345 1.29 14.66 -15.27
C GLN A 345 2.21 14.92 -16.48
N HIS A 346 1.65 15.44 -17.59
CA HIS A 346 2.38 15.50 -18.87
C HIS A 346 2.22 16.82 -19.63
N ARG A 347 1.06 17.44 -19.58
CA ARG A 347 0.73 18.61 -20.40
C ARG A 347 0.59 19.86 -19.58
N LEU A 348 0.90 21.01 -20.18
CA LEU A 348 0.47 22.29 -19.61
C LEU A 348 -1.07 22.30 -19.51
N VAL A 349 -1.58 22.52 -18.29
CA VAL A 349 -3.00 22.75 -18.02
C VAL A 349 -3.23 24.20 -17.69
N THR A 350 -4.12 24.88 -18.40
CA THR A 350 -4.51 26.26 -18.14
C THR A 350 -5.96 26.34 -17.72
N ALA A 351 -6.26 27.17 -16.71
CA ALA A 351 -7.62 27.36 -16.21
C ALA A 351 -7.92 28.85 -16.02
N ILE A 352 -9.07 29.32 -16.49
CA ILE A 352 -9.49 30.71 -16.43
C ILE A 352 -10.92 30.79 -15.89
N GLY A 353 -11.12 31.57 -14.82
CA GLY A 353 -12.45 31.91 -14.31
C GLY A 353 -13.23 30.73 -13.74
N VAL A 354 -12.56 29.66 -13.26
CA VAL A 354 -13.22 28.46 -12.73
C VAL A 354 -13.10 28.38 -11.22
N ARG A 355 -14.05 27.66 -10.58
CA ARG A 355 -14.10 27.49 -9.11
C ARG A 355 -14.53 26.09 -8.72
N GLY A 356 -13.92 25.56 -7.64
CA GLY A 356 -14.34 24.31 -7.01
C GLY A 356 -14.22 23.09 -7.92
N LEU A 357 -13.23 23.04 -8.81
CA LEU A 357 -13.02 21.93 -9.74
C LEU A 357 -11.87 21.03 -9.30
N VAL A 358 -11.97 19.77 -9.66
CA VAL A 358 -10.88 18.81 -9.77
C VAL A 358 -10.58 18.62 -11.26
N VAL A 359 -9.34 18.89 -11.66
CA VAL A 359 -8.85 18.65 -13.02
C VAL A 359 -7.60 17.78 -12.93
N VAL A 360 -7.66 16.60 -13.53
CA VAL A 360 -6.56 15.63 -13.49
C VAL A 360 -6.24 15.19 -14.93
N GLU A 361 -5.01 15.43 -15.34
CA GLU A 361 -4.49 15.09 -16.66
C GLU A 361 -3.48 13.96 -16.54
N THR A 362 -3.70 12.92 -17.33
CA THR A 362 -2.75 11.84 -17.61
C THR A 362 -2.49 11.76 -19.10
N ARG A 363 -1.52 10.97 -19.52
CA ARG A 363 -1.16 10.85 -20.95
C ARG A 363 -2.36 10.44 -21.84
N ASP A 364 -3.28 9.63 -21.31
CA ASP A 364 -4.38 8.98 -22.04
C ASP A 364 -5.78 9.45 -21.63
N ALA A 365 -5.91 10.26 -20.57
CA ALA A 365 -7.21 10.69 -20.07
C ALA A 365 -7.15 12.04 -19.34
N VAL A 366 -8.29 12.74 -19.34
CA VAL A 366 -8.51 13.95 -18.53
C VAL A 366 -9.81 13.81 -17.74
N LEU A 367 -9.75 14.01 -16.43
CA LEU A 367 -10.92 14.15 -15.56
C LEU A 367 -11.17 15.63 -15.29
N VAL A 368 -12.42 16.07 -15.44
CA VAL A 368 -12.90 17.37 -14.96
C VAL A 368 -14.19 17.14 -14.19
N ALA A 369 -14.24 17.51 -12.94
CA ALA A 369 -15.41 17.32 -12.08
C ALA A 369 -15.51 18.43 -11.04
N PRO A 370 -16.72 18.85 -10.60
CA PRO A 370 -16.88 19.60 -9.36
C PRO A 370 -16.33 18.80 -8.17
N ARG A 371 -15.64 19.45 -7.23
CA ARG A 371 -15.07 18.80 -6.04
C ARG A 371 -16.14 18.02 -5.25
N GLU A 372 -17.30 18.60 -5.06
CA GLU A 372 -18.44 18.01 -4.34
C GLU A 372 -19.03 16.75 -5.02
N ARG A 373 -18.76 16.55 -6.31
CA ARG A 373 -19.27 15.42 -7.10
C ARG A 373 -18.18 14.46 -7.55
N VAL A 374 -16.95 14.64 -7.15
CA VAL A 374 -15.82 13.84 -7.65
C VAL A 374 -15.91 12.35 -7.29
N GLN A 375 -16.69 11.99 -6.28
CA GLN A 375 -17.00 10.59 -5.95
C GLN A 375 -17.77 9.86 -7.06
N ASP A 376 -18.47 10.60 -7.95
CA ASP A 376 -19.20 10.04 -9.09
C ASP A 376 -18.26 9.48 -10.17
N VAL A 377 -16.95 9.69 -10.06
CA VAL A 377 -15.93 9.10 -10.94
C VAL A 377 -16.06 7.58 -11.07
N LYS A 378 -16.55 6.90 -10.02
CA LYS A 378 -16.84 5.46 -10.04
C LYS A 378 -17.81 5.07 -11.15
N ALA A 379 -18.83 5.90 -11.40
CA ALA A 379 -19.79 5.65 -12.47
C ALA A 379 -19.14 5.77 -13.87
N ILE A 380 -18.19 6.70 -14.03
CA ILE A 380 -17.41 6.83 -15.28
C ILE A 380 -16.53 5.60 -15.48
N VAL A 381 -15.81 5.16 -14.44
CA VAL A 381 -14.97 3.95 -14.48
C VAL A 381 -15.82 2.73 -14.86
N GLY A 382 -17.00 2.55 -14.24
CA GLY A 382 -17.92 1.46 -14.61
C GLY A 382 -18.35 1.49 -16.07
N ARG A 383 -18.61 2.68 -16.62
CA ARG A 383 -18.93 2.84 -18.07
C ARG A 383 -17.74 2.49 -18.98
N LEU A 384 -16.51 2.88 -18.58
CA LEU A 384 -15.30 2.51 -19.31
C LEU A 384 -15.08 0.98 -19.30
N GLN A 385 -15.31 0.32 -18.16
CA GLN A 385 -15.25 -1.14 -18.03
C GLN A 385 -16.28 -1.84 -18.92
N CYS A 386 -17.54 -1.40 -18.89
CA CYS A 386 -18.58 -1.92 -19.77
C CYS A 386 -18.24 -1.75 -21.26
N ALA A 387 -17.58 -0.65 -21.61
CA ALA A 387 -17.11 -0.37 -22.98
C ALA A 387 -15.77 -1.05 -23.31
N GLN A 388 -15.21 -1.84 -22.39
CA GLN A 388 -13.91 -2.51 -22.51
C GLN A 388 -12.76 -1.56 -22.90
N ARG A 389 -12.81 -0.32 -22.43
CA ARG A 389 -11.77 0.66 -22.72
C ARG A 389 -10.54 0.42 -21.84
N PRO A 390 -9.32 0.43 -22.44
CA PRO A 390 -8.07 0.18 -21.70
C PRO A 390 -7.83 1.17 -20.56
N GLU A 391 -8.34 2.40 -20.66
CA GLU A 391 -8.17 3.45 -19.65
C GLU A 391 -8.86 3.15 -18.32
N SER A 392 -9.73 2.15 -18.25
CA SER A 392 -10.27 1.65 -16.98
C SER A 392 -9.31 0.70 -16.26
N ARG A 393 -8.51 -0.04 -17.01
CA ARG A 393 -7.72 -1.16 -16.51
C ARG A 393 -6.22 -0.88 -16.48
N GLN A 394 -5.67 -0.41 -17.62
CA GLN A 394 -4.23 -0.28 -17.82
C GLN A 394 -3.78 1.17 -17.68
N HIS A 395 -2.64 1.36 -17.02
CA HIS A 395 -1.91 2.63 -17.03
C HIS A 395 -0.92 2.62 -18.22
N PRO A 396 -0.64 3.77 -18.86
CA PRO A 396 0.37 3.83 -19.93
C PRO A 396 1.75 3.32 -19.51
N LEU A 397 2.14 3.56 -18.26
CA LEU A 397 3.36 3.04 -17.63
C LEU A 397 3.08 1.67 -16.99
N VAL A 398 3.82 0.64 -17.42
CA VAL A 398 3.68 -0.74 -16.96
C VAL A 398 5.03 -1.25 -16.46
N TYR A 399 5.07 -1.76 -15.22
CA TYR A 399 6.25 -2.37 -14.64
C TYR A 399 6.34 -3.87 -14.99
N ARG A 400 7.56 -4.34 -15.15
CA ARG A 400 7.92 -5.73 -15.46
C ARG A 400 9.14 -6.15 -14.62
N PRO A 401 9.47 -7.46 -14.52
CA PRO A 401 10.64 -7.90 -13.75
C PRO A 401 11.97 -7.26 -14.21
N TRP A 402 12.06 -6.97 -15.48
CA TRP A 402 13.24 -6.40 -16.11
C TRP A 402 13.30 -4.85 -16.09
N GLY A 403 12.24 -4.19 -15.63
CA GLY A 403 12.14 -2.72 -15.61
C GLY A 403 10.73 -2.24 -15.92
N SER A 404 10.56 -1.33 -16.88
CA SER A 404 9.25 -0.78 -17.25
C SER A 404 9.15 -0.43 -18.72
N TYR A 405 7.93 -0.31 -19.21
CA TYR A 405 7.66 0.35 -20.48
C TYR A 405 6.49 1.33 -20.35
N GLU A 406 6.54 2.36 -21.16
CA GLU A 406 5.50 3.36 -21.24
C GLU A 406 5.04 3.51 -22.70
N THR A 407 3.74 3.36 -22.96
CA THR A 407 3.15 3.64 -24.27
C THR A 407 3.07 5.14 -24.46
N LEU A 408 3.81 5.67 -25.43
CA LEU A 408 3.87 7.10 -25.74
C LEU A 408 2.81 7.51 -26.75
N VAL A 409 2.65 6.70 -27.81
CA VAL A 409 1.67 6.90 -28.87
C VAL A 409 1.19 5.55 -29.36
N MET A 410 -0.09 5.45 -29.71
CA MET A 410 -0.70 4.27 -30.33
C MET A 410 -1.70 4.71 -31.39
N ASP A 411 -1.62 4.09 -32.57
CA ASP A 411 -2.57 4.27 -33.65
C ASP A 411 -2.82 2.91 -34.34
N GLY A 412 -3.73 2.85 -35.27
CA GLY A 412 -4.25 1.60 -35.87
C GLY A 412 -3.20 0.63 -36.42
N ARG A 413 -1.98 1.12 -36.77
CA ARG A 413 -0.94 0.29 -37.39
C ARG A 413 0.45 0.46 -36.74
N PHE A 414 0.57 1.27 -35.71
CA PHE A 414 1.85 1.42 -34.98
C PHE A 414 1.64 1.74 -33.52
N GLN A 415 2.65 1.39 -32.71
CA GLN A 415 2.76 1.76 -31.31
C GLN A 415 4.20 2.19 -31.01
N VAL A 416 4.35 3.27 -30.24
CA VAL A 416 5.65 3.73 -29.75
C VAL A 416 5.71 3.53 -28.25
N LYS A 417 6.73 2.82 -27.79
CA LYS A 417 6.99 2.59 -26.36
C LYS A 417 8.35 3.17 -25.96
N ARG A 418 8.43 3.75 -24.78
CA ARG A 418 9.68 4.00 -24.08
C ARG A 418 9.92 2.80 -23.16
N ILE A 419 11.03 2.12 -23.33
CA ILE A 419 11.42 0.96 -22.53
C ILE A 419 12.59 1.35 -21.65
N ALA A 420 12.52 1.04 -20.35
CA ALA A 420 13.60 1.19 -19.39
C ALA A 420 13.95 -0.18 -18.81
N VAL A 421 15.21 -0.62 -18.98
CA VAL A 421 15.69 -1.92 -18.52
C VAL A 421 16.70 -1.73 -17.39
N ASN A 422 16.44 -2.37 -16.25
CA ASN A 422 17.31 -2.30 -15.07
C ASN A 422 18.70 -2.87 -15.37
N PRO A 423 19.76 -2.42 -14.66
CA PRO A 423 21.10 -2.98 -14.77
C PRO A 423 21.11 -4.50 -14.65
N GLY A 424 21.76 -5.18 -15.59
CA GLY A 424 21.88 -6.63 -15.64
C GLY A 424 20.62 -7.40 -16.05
N ALA A 425 19.48 -6.72 -16.23
CA ALA A 425 18.22 -7.36 -16.58
C ALA A 425 18.06 -7.59 -18.08
N GLU A 426 17.18 -8.54 -18.44
CA GLU A 426 16.90 -8.87 -19.85
C GLU A 426 15.42 -9.16 -20.07
N LEU A 427 14.91 -8.88 -21.26
CA LEU A 427 13.58 -9.30 -21.70
C LEU A 427 13.60 -10.79 -22.09
N SER A 428 12.41 -11.40 -22.21
CA SER A 428 12.31 -12.77 -22.75
C SER A 428 12.87 -12.85 -24.19
N LEU A 429 13.41 -14.01 -24.56
CA LEU A 429 13.62 -14.31 -25.97
C LEU A 429 12.25 -14.55 -26.60
N GLN A 430 11.87 -13.71 -27.57
CA GLN A 430 10.52 -13.66 -28.12
C GLN A 430 10.49 -13.43 -29.63
N MET A 431 9.34 -13.65 -30.26
CA MET A 431 9.07 -13.23 -31.64
C MET A 431 7.60 -12.81 -31.79
N HIS A 432 7.29 -12.15 -32.92
CA HIS A 432 5.96 -11.70 -33.29
C HIS A 432 5.61 -12.14 -34.69
N HIS A 433 4.33 -12.54 -34.90
CA HIS A 433 3.85 -12.97 -36.21
C HIS A 433 3.34 -11.82 -37.08
N HIS A 434 2.90 -10.69 -36.47
CA HIS A 434 2.15 -9.67 -37.19
C HIS A 434 2.76 -8.27 -37.11
N ARG A 435 3.88 -8.09 -36.36
CA ARG A 435 4.55 -6.80 -36.22
C ARG A 435 6.07 -6.91 -36.35
N ALA A 436 6.67 -5.86 -36.88
CA ALA A 436 8.11 -5.60 -36.86
C ALA A 436 8.42 -4.52 -35.81
N GLU A 437 9.68 -4.44 -35.39
CA GLU A 437 10.11 -3.48 -34.39
C GLU A 437 11.34 -2.70 -34.82
N HIS A 438 11.38 -1.39 -34.47
CA HIS A 438 12.58 -0.56 -34.55
C HIS A 438 12.96 -0.11 -33.15
N TRP A 439 14.18 -0.37 -32.77
CA TRP A 439 14.70 0.03 -31.47
C TRP A 439 15.78 1.10 -31.62
N VAL A 440 15.67 2.20 -30.87
CA VAL A 440 16.63 3.28 -30.84
C VAL A 440 17.10 3.46 -29.39
N VAL A 441 18.38 3.26 -29.14
CA VAL A 441 18.97 3.45 -27.80
C VAL A 441 19.08 4.94 -27.49
N VAL A 442 18.46 5.37 -26.39
CA VAL A 442 18.46 6.75 -25.92
C VAL A 442 19.56 6.97 -24.87
N SER A 443 19.70 6.01 -23.94
CA SER A 443 20.69 6.08 -22.87
C SER A 443 21.15 4.68 -22.46
N GLY A 444 22.43 4.51 -22.17
CA GLY A 444 23.03 3.24 -21.78
C GLY A 444 23.51 2.40 -22.96
N THR A 445 23.68 1.10 -22.74
CA THR A 445 24.15 0.13 -23.74
C THR A 445 23.19 -1.05 -23.79
N ALA A 446 22.74 -1.40 -24.98
CA ALA A 446 21.85 -2.53 -25.24
C ALA A 446 22.65 -3.70 -25.87
N GLU A 447 22.54 -4.89 -25.30
CA GLU A 447 22.88 -6.14 -25.98
C GLU A 447 21.60 -6.66 -26.64
N VAL A 448 21.60 -6.72 -27.96
CA VAL A 448 20.45 -7.14 -28.77
C VAL A 448 20.75 -8.45 -29.45
N THR A 449 19.92 -9.47 -29.19
CA THR A 449 19.83 -10.69 -29.98
C THR A 449 18.82 -10.45 -31.10
N ASN A 450 19.20 -10.64 -32.36
CA ASN A 450 18.32 -10.51 -33.53
C ASN A 450 18.58 -11.70 -34.47
N GLY A 451 17.72 -12.70 -34.44
CA GLY A 451 18.01 -14.01 -35.08
C GLY A 451 19.17 -14.72 -34.40
N ASP A 452 20.18 -15.03 -35.17
CA ASP A 452 21.40 -15.68 -34.70
C ASP A 452 22.53 -14.68 -34.33
N GLU A 453 22.31 -13.38 -34.54
CA GLU A 453 23.29 -12.34 -34.26
C GLU A 453 23.08 -11.74 -32.88
N VAL A 454 24.17 -11.52 -32.13
CA VAL A 454 24.19 -10.75 -30.88
C VAL A 454 25.12 -9.57 -31.08
N ARG A 455 24.57 -8.35 -30.89
CA ARG A 455 25.31 -7.10 -31.07
C ARG A 455 25.09 -6.14 -29.90
N LEU A 456 26.09 -5.30 -29.63
CA LEU A 456 25.97 -4.17 -28.72
C LEU A 456 25.57 -2.91 -29.49
N PHE A 457 24.63 -2.16 -28.92
CA PHE A 457 24.21 -0.86 -29.40
C PHE A 457 24.33 0.16 -28.28
N THR A 458 24.98 1.27 -28.58
CA THR A 458 25.15 2.40 -27.67
C THR A 458 24.20 3.53 -28.04
N GLU A 459 24.24 4.61 -27.30
CA GLU A 459 23.39 5.79 -27.53
C GLU A 459 23.40 6.25 -28.98
N ASN A 460 22.24 6.67 -29.49
CA ASN A 460 21.96 7.08 -30.89
C ASN A 460 22.11 5.96 -31.94
N GLN A 461 22.34 4.71 -31.53
CA GLN A 461 22.31 3.58 -32.45
C GLN A 461 20.92 2.92 -32.48
N SER A 462 20.57 2.31 -33.59
CA SER A 462 19.30 1.66 -33.82
C SER A 462 19.42 0.32 -34.51
N THR A 463 18.42 -0.52 -34.34
CA THR A 463 18.29 -1.80 -35.04
C THR A 463 16.84 -2.02 -35.48
N TYR A 464 16.70 -2.78 -36.59
CA TYR A 464 15.42 -3.25 -37.10
C TYR A 464 15.27 -4.73 -36.82
N ILE A 465 14.12 -5.14 -36.32
CA ILE A 465 13.74 -6.53 -36.04
C ILE A 465 12.59 -6.90 -36.98
N PRO A 466 12.83 -7.77 -37.97
CA PRO A 466 11.79 -8.22 -38.90
C PRO A 466 10.69 -9.05 -38.22
N VAL A 467 9.51 -9.07 -38.83
CA VAL A 467 8.43 -10.00 -38.44
C VAL A 467 8.95 -11.45 -38.42
N GLY A 468 8.56 -12.24 -37.41
CA GLY A 468 8.94 -13.64 -37.27
C GLY A 468 10.38 -13.88 -36.81
N THR A 469 11.15 -12.85 -36.52
CA THR A 469 12.53 -12.98 -36.04
C THR A 469 12.58 -13.10 -34.51
N ARG A 470 13.30 -14.11 -34.02
CA ARG A 470 13.58 -14.24 -32.57
C ARG A 470 14.49 -13.12 -32.13
N HIS A 471 14.12 -12.44 -31.05
CA HIS A 471 14.88 -11.32 -30.55
C HIS A 471 14.81 -11.20 -29.03
N ARG A 472 15.81 -10.55 -28.45
CA ARG A 472 15.88 -10.24 -27.02
C ARG A 472 16.67 -8.96 -26.79
N LEU A 473 16.24 -8.19 -25.80
CA LEU A 473 16.93 -7.01 -25.28
C LEU A 473 17.51 -7.32 -23.90
N LYS A 474 18.79 -6.97 -23.69
CA LYS A 474 19.45 -7.08 -22.39
C LYS A 474 20.22 -5.80 -22.08
N ASN A 475 20.24 -5.41 -20.83
CA ASN A 475 21.10 -4.36 -20.31
C ASN A 475 22.35 -4.98 -19.67
N PRO A 476 23.52 -4.99 -20.35
CA PRO A 476 24.75 -5.51 -19.76
C PRO A 476 25.46 -4.51 -18.84
N GLY A 477 24.95 -3.26 -18.76
CA GLY A 477 25.56 -2.16 -18.04
C GLY A 477 25.14 -2.09 -16.56
N VAL A 478 25.72 -1.10 -15.86
CA VAL A 478 25.46 -0.82 -14.43
C VAL A 478 24.54 0.38 -14.21
N ILE A 479 24.07 1.00 -15.30
CA ILE A 479 23.07 2.08 -15.30
C ILE A 479 21.81 1.61 -16.05
N PRO A 480 20.64 2.20 -15.83
CA PRO A 480 19.44 1.89 -16.59
C PRO A 480 19.65 2.11 -18.10
N LEU A 481 19.21 1.13 -18.89
CA LEU A 481 19.14 1.26 -20.34
C LEU A 481 17.76 1.83 -20.72
N VAL A 482 17.75 2.89 -21.51
CA VAL A 482 16.51 3.47 -22.05
C VAL A 482 16.52 3.42 -23.56
N LEU A 483 15.46 2.90 -24.16
CA LEU A 483 15.27 2.90 -25.61
C LEU A 483 13.83 3.29 -26.01
N ILE A 484 13.70 3.73 -27.25
CA ILE A 484 12.41 3.89 -27.92
C ILE A 484 12.21 2.70 -28.85
N GLU A 485 11.10 2.01 -28.66
CA GLU A 485 10.61 0.94 -29.49
C GLU A 485 9.47 1.44 -30.37
N ILE A 486 9.57 1.26 -31.66
CA ILE A 486 8.49 1.53 -32.60
C ILE A 486 8.03 0.18 -33.16
N GLN A 487 6.85 -0.25 -32.78
CA GLN A 487 6.18 -1.43 -33.32
C GLN A 487 5.31 -1.01 -34.51
N SER A 488 5.36 -1.74 -35.62
CA SER A 488 4.51 -1.50 -36.78
C SER A 488 4.00 -2.82 -37.38
N GLY A 489 2.71 -2.89 -37.65
CA GLY A 489 2.10 -4.12 -38.17
C GLY A 489 0.59 -4.08 -38.26
N ALA A 490 0.00 -5.19 -38.68
CA ALA A 490 -1.43 -5.35 -38.78
C ALA A 490 -2.12 -5.64 -37.44
N TYR A 491 -1.36 -6.17 -36.49
CA TYR A 491 -1.81 -6.50 -35.13
C TYR A 491 -0.71 -6.20 -34.11
N LEU A 492 -1.08 -5.51 -33.03
CA LEU A 492 -0.14 -5.02 -32.00
C LEU A 492 -0.44 -5.56 -30.60
N GLY A 493 -1.35 -6.53 -30.46
CA GLY A 493 -1.74 -7.13 -29.20
C GLY A 493 -0.58 -7.87 -28.51
N GLU A 494 -0.57 -7.88 -27.19
CA GLU A 494 0.46 -8.58 -26.39
C GLU A 494 0.35 -10.13 -26.53
N ASP A 495 -0.79 -10.65 -26.96
CA ASP A 495 -1.03 -12.05 -27.30
C ASP A 495 -0.34 -12.53 -28.60
N ASP A 496 0.21 -11.60 -29.42
CA ASP A 496 1.10 -11.91 -30.55
C ASP A 496 2.53 -12.28 -30.10
N ILE A 497 2.84 -12.21 -28.80
CA ILE A 497 4.18 -12.53 -28.28
C ILE A 497 4.32 -14.04 -28.10
N VAL A 498 5.20 -14.66 -28.91
CA VAL A 498 5.66 -16.03 -28.69
C VAL A 498 6.96 -16.00 -27.89
N ARG A 499 6.96 -16.55 -26.66
CA ARG A 499 8.14 -16.61 -25.78
C ARG A 499 8.85 -17.96 -25.91
N PHE A 500 10.18 -17.92 -26.09
CA PHE A 500 11.02 -19.13 -26.20
C PHE A 500 11.83 -19.40 -24.94
N ALA A 501 12.25 -18.34 -24.25
CA ALA A 501 12.96 -18.43 -22.97
C ALA A 501 12.62 -17.19 -22.14
N ASP A 502 12.13 -17.41 -20.93
CA ASP A 502 11.80 -16.36 -19.98
C ASP A 502 12.40 -16.70 -18.62
N VAL A 503 13.45 -15.96 -18.23
CA VAL A 503 14.13 -16.13 -16.93
C VAL A 503 13.24 -15.78 -15.73
N TYR A 504 12.05 -15.22 -15.96
CA TYR A 504 11.11 -14.78 -14.93
C TYR A 504 9.86 -15.69 -14.79
N GLY A 505 9.86 -16.85 -15.47
CA GLY A 505 8.81 -17.86 -15.32
C GLY A 505 7.42 -17.47 -15.84
N ARG A 506 7.32 -16.55 -16.83
CA ARG A 506 6.04 -16.10 -17.44
C ARG A 506 5.63 -16.98 -18.64
N GLU A 507 6.08 -18.22 -18.70
CA GLU A 507 5.66 -19.13 -19.77
C GLU A 507 4.16 -19.44 -19.57
N GLU A 508 3.34 -19.02 -20.52
CA GLU A 508 1.96 -19.50 -20.61
C GLU A 508 1.99 -21.01 -20.84
N LYS A 509 1.41 -21.77 -19.94
CA LYS A 509 1.05 -23.16 -20.24
C LYS A 509 0.03 -23.11 -21.36
N THR A 510 0.50 -23.22 -22.61
CA THR A 510 -0.39 -23.47 -23.75
C THR A 510 -0.97 -24.87 -23.54
N GLU A 511 -2.14 -24.95 -22.92
CA GLU A 511 -3.02 -26.09 -23.16
C GLU A 511 -3.34 -26.06 -24.66
N LYS A 512 -2.71 -26.96 -25.41
CA LYS A 512 -3.13 -27.24 -26.78
C LYS A 512 -4.50 -27.89 -26.70
N PRO A 513 -5.45 -27.47 -27.58
CA PRO A 513 -6.75 -28.14 -27.73
C PRO A 513 -6.65 -29.61 -28.11
#